data_bc1cdd5bfa0ee2f4dceabe49f2c449a0
#
_entry.id   bc1cdd5bfa0ee2f4dceabe49f2c449a0
#
_cell.length_a   1.000
_cell.length_b   1.000
_cell.length_c   1.000
_cell.angle_alpha   90.00
_cell.angle_beta   90.00
_cell.angle_gamma   90.00
#
_symmetry.space_group_name_H-M   'P 1'
#
loop_
_entity.id
_entity.type
_entity.pdbx_description
1 polymer ?
#
loop_
_entity_poly.entity_id
_entity_poly.type
_entity_poly.pdbx_seq_one_letter_code
_entity_poly.pdbx_strand_id
1 'polypeptide(L)'
;MSNLAAIPPHGLLFVASDVDAADEADFNLWYDREHVEERARVPGFISAARYQAVHGGPKYLGLYRTESLAAFTSAAYKQAFRHQTPWSVTNLGRMRKPMRRVCSVDASVGQGSGSWLAVLPLPRADDAVSLIDRAGEVGDELSLRAGFVRSYLLVPDDELSQPLPNESLEGRELLPLFVVESSDEQASALALGIAAQGLHADPAGATRYILKWKLYAKELTS
;
A
#
# COMPACT_ATOMS: atom_id res chain seq x y z
N MET A 1 35.01 1.69 -15.51
CA MET A 1 34.05 1.34 -14.43
C MET A 1 32.68 1.77 -14.91
N SER A 2 31.84 0.82 -15.32
CA SER A 2 30.49 1.13 -15.82
C SER A 2 29.68 1.68 -14.65
N ASN A 3 29.24 2.92 -14.79
CA ASN A 3 28.31 3.56 -13.85
C ASN A 3 26.97 2.82 -14.01
N LEU A 4 26.74 1.76 -13.23
CA LEU A 4 25.44 1.15 -13.13
C LEU A 4 24.53 2.22 -12.52
N ALA A 5 23.67 2.80 -13.35
CA ALA A 5 22.65 3.71 -12.86
C ALA A 5 21.84 2.96 -11.80
N ALA A 6 21.73 3.56 -10.61
CA ALA A 6 20.95 2.97 -9.54
C ALA A 6 19.52 2.71 -10.04
N ILE A 7 19.04 1.48 -9.86
CA ILE A 7 17.65 1.15 -10.20
C ILE A 7 16.76 1.99 -9.28
N PRO A 8 15.86 2.81 -9.81
CA PRO A 8 14.97 3.62 -8.98
C PRO A 8 14.11 2.70 -8.09
N PRO A 9 13.74 3.12 -6.88
CA PRO A 9 12.87 2.34 -6.02
C PRO A 9 11.53 2.08 -6.70
N HIS A 10 10.92 0.94 -6.39
CA HIS A 10 9.55 0.68 -6.83
C HIS A 10 8.60 1.76 -6.32
N GLY A 11 7.57 2.07 -7.11
CA GLY A 11 6.46 2.88 -6.66
C GLY A 11 5.34 2.01 -6.07
N LEU A 12 4.54 2.60 -5.18
CA LEU A 12 3.34 1.97 -4.66
C LEU A 12 2.25 3.01 -4.42
N LEU A 13 1.05 2.75 -4.96
CA LEU A 13 -0.15 3.51 -4.61
C LEU A 13 -0.87 2.78 -3.48
N PHE A 14 -1.04 3.47 -2.38
CA PHE A 14 -1.79 3.07 -1.19
C PHE A 14 -3.13 3.82 -1.19
N VAL A 15 -4.26 3.09 -1.21
CA VAL A 15 -5.59 3.66 -1.11
C VAL A 15 -6.38 2.90 -0.06
N ALA A 16 -6.72 3.60 1.03
CA ALA A 16 -7.53 3.03 2.10
C ALA A 16 -8.83 3.81 2.25
N SER A 17 -9.92 3.14 2.60
CA SER A 17 -11.22 3.77 2.82
C SER A 17 -12.16 2.88 3.63
N ASP A 18 -13.19 3.50 4.19
CA ASP A 18 -14.41 2.82 4.62
C ASP A 18 -15.48 2.92 3.51
N VAL A 19 -16.54 2.13 3.64
CA VAL A 19 -17.75 2.16 2.79
C VAL A 19 -18.94 1.88 3.68
N ASP A 20 -20.06 2.51 3.40
CA ASP A 20 -21.30 2.25 4.13
C ASP A 20 -21.76 0.80 3.93
N ALA A 21 -22.30 0.16 4.97
CA ALA A 21 -22.69 -1.26 4.92
C ALA A 21 -23.68 -1.59 3.79
N ALA A 22 -24.55 -0.65 3.41
CA ALA A 22 -25.49 -0.82 2.31
C ALA A 22 -24.81 -0.92 0.94
N ASP A 23 -23.63 -0.35 0.78
CA ASP A 23 -22.89 -0.32 -0.49
C ASP A 23 -21.79 -1.39 -0.58
N GLU A 24 -21.48 -2.08 0.53
CA GLU A 24 -20.35 -3.02 0.60
C GLU A 24 -20.40 -4.15 -0.43
N ALA A 25 -21.59 -4.71 -0.69
CA ALA A 25 -21.71 -5.83 -1.61
C ALA A 25 -21.30 -5.41 -3.03
N ASP A 26 -21.79 -4.27 -3.51
CA ASP A 26 -21.48 -3.75 -4.84
C ASP A 26 -20.03 -3.25 -4.91
N PHE A 27 -19.53 -2.57 -3.86
CA PHE A 27 -18.15 -2.13 -3.76
C PHE A 27 -17.15 -3.30 -3.84
N ASN A 28 -17.44 -4.40 -3.13
CA ASN A 28 -16.63 -5.60 -3.17
C ASN A 28 -16.63 -6.25 -4.55
N LEU A 29 -17.82 -6.34 -5.19
CA LEU A 29 -17.95 -6.91 -6.53
C LEU A 29 -17.20 -6.06 -7.57
N TRP A 30 -17.31 -4.73 -7.50
CA TRP A 30 -16.59 -3.80 -8.37
C TRP A 30 -15.07 -3.98 -8.24
N TYR A 31 -14.54 -4.07 -7.01
CA TYR A 31 -13.12 -4.33 -6.80
C TYR A 31 -12.66 -5.63 -7.47
N ASP A 32 -13.44 -6.71 -7.29
CA ASP A 32 -13.08 -8.06 -7.74
C ASP A 32 -13.26 -8.28 -9.25
N ARG A 33 -14.12 -7.50 -9.91
CA ARG A 33 -14.50 -7.73 -11.33
C ARG A 33 -13.97 -6.66 -12.28
N GLU A 34 -13.63 -5.48 -11.77
CA GLU A 34 -13.22 -4.37 -12.61
C GLU A 34 -11.96 -3.69 -12.09
N HIS A 35 -12.01 -3.12 -10.88
CA HIS A 35 -11.04 -2.11 -10.48
C HIS A 35 -9.60 -2.64 -10.32
N VAL A 36 -9.40 -3.81 -9.72
CA VAL A 36 -8.05 -4.39 -9.55
C VAL A 36 -7.43 -4.72 -10.91
N GLU A 37 -8.23 -5.29 -11.81
CA GLU A 37 -7.78 -5.63 -13.16
C GLU A 37 -7.44 -4.38 -13.98
N GLU A 38 -8.30 -3.36 -13.98
CA GLU A 38 -8.04 -2.10 -14.68
C GLU A 38 -6.71 -1.47 -14.23
N ARG A 39 -6.42 -1.49 -12.93
CA ARG A 39 -5.16 -0.94 -12.41
C ARG A 39 -3.97 -1.80 -12.82
N ALA A 40 -4.08 -3.12 -12.76
CA ALA A 40 -3.01 -4.03 -13.15
C ALA A 40 -2.69 -3.96 -14.67
N ARG A 41 -3.67 -3.56 -15.51
CA ARG A 41 -3.47 -3.36 -16.96
C ARG A 41 -2.73 -2.08 -17.32
N VAL A 42 -2.56 -1.13 -16.40
CA VAL A 42 -1.83 0.11 -16.70
C VAL A 42 -0.35 -0.19 -16.87
N PRO A 43 0.29 0.19 -18.00
CA PRO A 43 1.71 -0.01 -18.21
C PRO A 43 2.56 0.55 -17.06
N GLY A 44 3.54 -0.24 -16.60
CA GLY A 44 4.38 0.06 -15.46
C GLY A 44 3.81 -0.40 -14.11
N PHE A 45 2.57 -0.94 -14.07
CA PHE A 45 2.04 -1.61 -12.88
C PHE A 45 2.51 -3.07 -12.86
N ILE A 46 2.94 -3.54 -11.69
CA ILE A 46 3.43 -4.91 -11.46
C ILE A 46 2.31 -5.77 -10.88
N SER A 47 1.58 -5.23 -9.89
CA SER A 47 0.49 -5.95 -9.23
C SER A 47 -0.52 -4.97 -8.62
N ALA A 48 -1.74 -5.45 -8.47
CA ALA A 48 -2.80 -4.82 -7.73
C ALA A 48 -3.35 -5.80 -6.70
N ALA A 49 -3.57 -5.36 -5.47
CA ALA A 49 -4.02 -6.21 -4.37
C ALA A 49 -5.07 -5.48 -3.54
N ARG A 50 -5.98 -6.26 -3.00
CA ARG A 50 -7.05 -5.80 -2.14
C ARG A 50 -7.00 -6.52 -0.80
N TYR A 51 -7.14 -5.74 0.27
CA TYR A 51 -7.11 -6.21 1.64
C TYR A 51 -8.32 -5.73 2.41
N GLN A 52 -8.67 -6.45 3.47
CA GLN A 52 -9.71 -6.07 4.41
C GLN A 52 -9.16 -6.06 5.83
N ALA A 53 -9.43 -5.00 6.59
CA ALA A 53 -9.00 -4.87 7.97
C ALA A 53 -9.69 -5.91 8.87
N VAL A 54 -8.91 -6.49 9.76
CA VAL A 54 -9.38 -7.36 10.86
C VAL A 54 -9.14 -6.70 12.21
N HIS A 55 -8.17 -5.77 12.29
CA HIS A 55 -7.93 -4.94 13.46
C HIS A 55 -7.57 -3.53 13.02
N GLY A 56 -8.14 -2.51 13.66
CA GLY A 56 -7.96 -1.12 13.27
C GLY A 56 -8.82 -0.73 12.08
N GLY A 57 -8.47 0.34 11.42
CA GLY A 57 -9.19 0.85 10.25
C GLY A 57 -8.32 1.83 9.45
N PRO A 58 -8.70 2.19 8.24
CA PRO A 58 -9.95 1.92 7.50
C PRO A 58 -10.13 0.45 7.07
N LYS A 59 -11.40 0.05 6.81
CA LYS A 59 -11.79 -1.33 6.53
C LYS A 59 -11.19 -1.90 5.24
N TYR A 60 -11.06 -1.11 4.21
CA TYR A 60 -10.57 -1.54 2.89
C TYR A 60 -9.26 -0.88 2.54
N LEU A 61 -8.36 -1.67 1.96
CA LEU A 61 -7.07 -1.20 1.47
C LEU A 61 -6.78 -1.80 0.09
N GLY A 62 -6.48 -0.94 -0.87
CA GLY A 62 -5.91 -1.27 -2.17
C GLY A 62 -4.42 -0.92 -2.22
N LEU A 63 -3.59 -1.88 -2.62
CA LEU A 63 -2.16 -1.67 -2.86
C LEU A 63 -1.83 -1.96 -4.32
N TYR A 64 -1.25 -0.98 -5.02
CA TYR A 64 -0.90 -1.10 -6.43
C TYR A 64 0.59 -0.82 -6.59
N ARG A 65 1.36 -1.89 -6.85
CA ARG A 65 2.81 -1.81 -6.99
C ARG A 65 3.18 -1.50 -8.42
N THR A 66 4.15 -0.59 -8.60
CA THR A 66 4.66 -0.19 -9.90
C THR A 66 6.17 -0.37 -10.00
N GLU A 67 6.70 -0.39 -11.23
CA GLU A 67 8.13 -0.48 -11.51
C GLU A 67 8.91 0.72 -10.93
N SER A 68 8.27 1.89 -10.92
CA SER A 68 8.83 3.12 -10.34
C SER A 68 7.73 4.16 -10.13
N LEU A 69 8.03 5.25 -9.44
CA LEU A 69 7.13 6.41 -9.28
C LEU A 69 6.72 7.03 -10.63
N ALA A 70 7.55 6.92 -11.67
CA ALA A 70 7.25 7.45 -13.01
C ALA A 70 5.97 6.86 -13.63
N ALA A 71 5.55 5.65 -13.21
CA ALA A 71 4.29 5.06 -13.66
C ALA A 71 3.08 5.98 -13.37
N PHE A 72 3.10 6.70 -12.23
CA PHE A 72 2.00 7.58 -11.81
C PHE A 72 1.93 8.92 -12.55
N THR A 73 2.97 9.29 -13.30
CA THR A 73 2.98 10.47 -14.17
C THR A 73 2.76 10.12 -15.64
N SER A 74 2.70 8.84 -15.99
CA SER A 74 2.57 8.35 -17.35
C SER A 74 1.25 8.80 -18.01
N ALA A 75 1.26 8.92 -19.34
CA ALA A 75 0.04 9.22 -20.09
C ALA A 75 -1.03 8.13 -19.91
N ALA A 76 -0.62 6.86 -19.85
CA ALA A 76 -1.51 5.72 -19.66
C ALA A 76 -2.23 5.78 -18.30
N TYR A 77 -1.51 6.08 -17.21
CA TYR A 77 -2.11 6.25 -15.88
C TYR A 77 -3.10 7.43 -15.85
N LYS A 78 -2.71 8.57 -16.42
CA LYS A 78 -3.58 9.75 -16.51
C LYS A 78 -4.84 9.46 -17.33
N GLN A 79 -4.73 8.68 -18.41
CA GLN A 79 -5.87 8.26 -19.21
C GLN A 79 -6.80 7.32 -18.44
N ALA A 80 -6.26 6.29 -17.76
CA ALA A 80 -7.04 5.38 -16.92
C ALA A 80 -7.78 6.11 -15.79
N PHE A 81 -7.21 7.19 -15.27
CA PHE A 81 -7.84 8.01 -14.25
C PHE A 81 -8.97 8.91 -14.81
N ARG A 82 -8.85 9.37 -16.06
CA ARG A 82 -9.84 10.25 -16.70
C ARG A 82 -11.03 9.50 -17.31
N HIS A 83 -10.80 8.28 -17.76
CA HIS A 83 -11.80 7.46 -18.47
C HIS A 83 -12.31 6.31 -17.61
N GLN A 84 -12.80 6.65 -16.42
CA GLN A 84 -13.39 5.69 -15.51
C GLN A 84 -14.76 5.25 -16.01
N THR A 85 -15.10 3.99 -15.75
CA THR A 85 -16.46 3.48 -16.03
C THR A 85 -17.48 4.14 -15.10
N PRO A 86 -18.77 4.15 -15.44
CA PRO A 86 -19.82 4.60 -14.53
C PRO A 86 -19.83 3.84 -13.21
N TRP A 87 -19.44 2.56 -13.21
CA TRP A 87 -19.34 1.73 -12.00
C TRP A 87 -18.19 2.18 -11.11
N SER A 88 -17.02 2.44 -11.71
CA SER A 88 -15.85 3.02 -11.01
C SER A 88 -16.18 4.38 -10.39
N VAL A 89 -16.82 5.29 -11.16
CA VAL A 89 -17.22 6.63 -10.65
C VAL A 89 -18.14 6.49 -9.44
N THR A 90 -19.15 5.60 -9.52
CA THR A 90 -20.09 5.36 -8.43
C THR A 90 -19.38 4.85 -7.18
N ASN A 91 -18.56 3.81 -7.31
CA ASN A 91 -17.92 3.18 -6.15
C ASN A 91 -16.80 4.05 -5.53
N LEU A 92 -16.06 4.79 -6.33
CA LEU A 92 -15.11 5.79 -5.81
C LEU A 92 -15.83 6.91 -5.04
N GLY A 93 -17.01 7.33 -5.50
CA GLY A 93 -17.84 8.31 -4.80
C GLY A 93 -18.42 7.83 -3.46
N ARG A 94 -18.53 6.50 -3.27
CA ARG A 94 -19.01 5.87 -2.03
C ARG A 94 -17.93 5.71 -0.96
N MET A 95 -16.66 5.92 -1.31
CA MET A 95 -15.57 5.84 -0.33
C MET A 95 -15.77 6.87 0.79
N ARG A 96 -15.68 6.39 2.03
CA ARG A 96 -15.73 7.20 3.25
C ARG A 96 -14.33 7.35 3.82
N LYS A 97 -13.98 8.57 4.21
CA LYS A 97 -12.66 8.91 4.76
C LYS A 97 -11.50 8.33 3.93
N PRO A 98 -11.54 8.47 2.60
CA PRO A 98 -10.51 7.89 1.77
C PRO A 98 -9.15 8.50 2.09
N MET A 99 -8.11 7.66 1.99
CA MET A 99 -6.72 8.05 2.13
C MET A 99 -5.97 7.58 0.87
N ARG A 100 -5.36 8.50 0.14
CA ARG A 100 -4.54 8.17 -1.03
C ARG A 100 -3.10 8.63 -0.81
N ARG A 101 -2.15 7.72 -0.97
CA ARG A 101 -0.70 8.00 -0.89
C ARG A 101 0.00 7.31 -2.06
N VAL A 102 0.83 8.04 -2.78
CA VAL A 102 1.79 7.49 -3.73
C VAL A 102 3.15 7.52 -3.05
N CYS A 103 3.78 6.37 -2.95
CA CYS A 103 4.99 6.19 -2.15
C CYS A 103 6.11 5.56 -2.97
N SER A 104 7.36 5.90 -2.65
CA SER A 104 8.49 5.02 -2.93
C SER A 104 8.45 3.82 -1.99
N VAL A 105 9.05 2.70 -2.43
CA VAL A 105 9.18 1.48 -1.64
C VAL A 105 10.64 1.31 -1.29
N ASP A 106 10.98 1.58 -0.05
CA ASP A 106 12.34 1.58 0.45
C ASP A 106 12.54 0.45 1.49
N ALA A 107 13.77 0.19 1.91
CA ALA A 107 14.12 -0.76 2.97
C ALA A 107 13.40 -2.12 2.84
N SER A 108 13.32 -2.67 1.64
CA SER A 108 12.62 -3.94 1.40
C SER A 108 13.47 -5.13 1.85
N VAL A 109 12.93 -5.96 2.76
CA VAL A 109 13.51 -7.21 3.24
C VAL A 109 12.53 -8.35 2.99
N GLY A 110 13.02 -9.52 2.57
CA GLY A 110 12.20 -10.68 2.25
C GLY A 110 11.53 -10.61 0.88
N GLN A 111 10.79 -11.65 0.52
CA GLN A 111 10.17 -11.83 -0.78
C GLN A 111 8.82 -12.54 -0.67
N GLY A 112 7.99 -12.37 -1.70
CA GLY A 112 6.68 -13.01 -1.77
C GLY A 112 5.53 -12.12 -1.34
N SER A 113 4.40 -12.75 -1.04
CA SER A 113 3.18 -12.09 -0.57
C SER A 113 2.60 -12.89 0.59
N GLY A 114 2.44 -12.23 1.71
CA GLY A 114 1.80 -12.79 2.88
C GLY A 114 0.28 -12.71 2.79
N SER A 115 -0.42 -13.60 3.51
CA SER A 115 -1.86 -13.53 3.66
C SER A 115 -2.30 -12.45 4.67
N TRP A 116 -1.40 -12.04 5.55
CA TRP A 116 -1.59 -10.99 6.54
C TRP A 116 -0.67 -9.80 6.25
N LEU A 117 -1.19 -8.60 6.48
CA LEU A 117 -0.49 -7.35 6.29
C LEU A 117 -0.68 -6.48 7.53
N ALA A 118 0.41 -6.06 8.17
CA ALA A 118 0.39 -5.01 9.18
C ALA A 118 0.90 -3.70 8.56
N VAL A 119 0.18 -2.61 8.77
CA VAL A 119 0.56 -1.25 8.37
C VAL A 119 0.71 -0.42 9.62
N LEU A 120 1.92 0.07 9.87
CA LEU A 120 2.28 0.89 11.02
C LEU A 120 2.63 2.29 10.54
N PRO A 121 1.80 3.32 10.81
CA PRO A 121 2.18 4.70 10.58
C PRO A 121 3.37 5.07 11.46
N LEU A 122 4.35 5.76 10.88
CA LEU A 122 5.52 6.22 11.60
C LEU A 122 5.43 7.73 11.83
N PRO A 123 6.01 8.24 12.92
CA PRO A 123 6.16 9.68 13.08
C PRO A 123 6.99 10.26 11.94
N ARG A 124 6.78 11.54 11.63
CA ARG A 124 7.60 12.26 10.66
C ARG A 124 9.06 12.25 11.14
N ALA A 125 9.95 11.79 10.29
CA ALA A 125 11.38 11.80 10.60
C ALA A 125 12.02 13.08 10.06
N ASP A 126 12.92 13.66 10.85
CA ASP A 126 13.73 14.82 10.41
C ASP A 126 14.78 14.40 9.37
N ASP A 127 15.18 13.12 9.37
CA ASP A 127 16.13 12.54 8.43
C ASP A 127 15.56 11.26 7.81
N ALA A 128 15.24 11.35 6.52
CA ALA A 128 14.67 10.22 5.75
C ALA A 128 15.68 9.07 5.60
N VAL A 129 16.99 9.36 5.50
CA VAL A 129 18.02 8.31 5.34
C VAL A 129 18.09 7.46 6.59
N SER A 130 18.17 8.08 7.76
CA SER A 130 18.17 7.36 9.06
C SER A 130 16.91 6.53 9.26
N LEU A 131 15.76 6.98 8.76
CA LEU A 131 14.53 6.20 8.83
C LEU A 131 14.58 4.96 7.92
N ILE A 132 15.10 5.09 6.70
CA ILE A 132 15.28 4.00 5.75
C ILE A 132 16.23 2.94 6.32
N ASP A 133 17.38 3.37 6.87
CA ASP A 133 18.37 2.46 7.46
C ASP A 133 17.76 1.69 8.64
N ARG A 134 17.08 2.38 9.55
CA ARG A 134 16.42 1.75 10.70
C ARG A 134 15.30 0.80 10.28
N ALA A 135 14.52 1.15 9.26
CA ALA A 135 13.48 0.26 8.72
C ALA A 135 14.09 -1.02 8.11
N GLY A 136 15.27 -0.90 7.49
CA GLY A 136 16.05 -2.05 7.02
C GLY A 136 16.50 -2.97 8.16
N GLU A 137 17.09 -2.40 9.21
CA GLU A 137 17.53 -3.14 10.41
C GLU A 137 16.36 -3.89 11.07
N VAL A 138 15.21 -3.25 11.22
CA VAL A 138 14.00 -3.88 11.74
C VAL A 138 13.51 -4.99 10.81
N GLY A 139 13.56 -4.78 9.51
CA GLY A 139 13.24 -5.81 8.52
C GLY A 139 14.15 -7.03 8.63
N ASP A 140 15.44 -6.83 8.82
CA ASP A 140 16.42 -7.91 9.02
C ASP A 140 16.14 -8.69 10.31
N GLU A 141 15.83 -8.01 11.42
CA GLU A 141 15.41 -8.67 12.67
C GLU A 141 14.13 -9.51 12.46
N LEU A 142 13.14 -8.96 11.77
CA LEU A 142 11.89 -9.65 11.47
C LEU A 142 12.11 -10.88 10.58
N SER A 143 13.09 -10.83 9.68
CA SER A 143 13.39 -11.95 8.76
C SER A 143 13.82 -13.22 9.48
N LEU A 144 14.26 -13.12 10.73
CA LEU A 144 14.63 -14.24 11.58
C LEU A 144 13.42 -14.89 12.29
N ARG A 145 12.21 -14.37 12.12
CA ARG A 145 11.01 -14.84 12.81
C ARG A 145 10.19 -15.77 11.93
N ALA A 146 9.64 -16.81 12.53
CA ALA A 146 8.70 -17.68 11.84
C ALA A 146 7.47 -16.89 11.37
N GLY A 147 6.99 -17.19 10.16
CA GLY A 147 5.83 -16.53 9.59
C GLY A 147 6.11 -15.16 8.97
N PHE A 148 7.32 -14.62 9.06
CA PHE A 148 7.72 -13.44 8.29
C PHE A 148 7.77 -13.78 6.79
N VAL A 149 7.23 -12.89 5.96
CA VAL A 149 7.30 -13.01 4.50
C VAL A 149 8.09 -11.87 3.91
N ARG A 150 7.71 -10.63 4.27
CA ARG A 150 8.34 -9.43 3.72
C ARG A 150 8.07 -8.22 4.57
N SER A 151 9.00 -7.26 4.59
CA SER A 151 8.77 -5.90 5.09
C SER A 151 9.27 -4.86 4.12
N TYR A 152 8.74 -3.65 4.21
CA TYR A 152 9.18 -2.48 3.44
C TYR A 152 8.67 -1.18 4.05
N LEU A 153 9.39 -0.11 3.79
CA LEU A 153 9.02 1.25 4.14
C LEU A 153 8.35 1.93 2.94
N LEU A 154 7.19 2.53 3.15
CA LEU A 154 6.52 3.40 2.19
C LEU A 154 6.80 4.85 2.57
N VAL A 155 7.49 5.57 1.71
CA VAL A 155 7.74 7.01 1.87
C VAL A 155 6.86 7.77 0.89
N PRO A 156 5.84 8.50 1.36
CA PRO A 156 4.95 9.25 0.48
C PRO A 156 5.71 10.33 -0.29
N ASP A 157 5.39 10.43 -1.59
CA ASP A 157 5.78 11.54 -2.45
C ASP A 157 4.72 12.64 -2.34
N ASP A 158 5.12 13.83 -1.94
CA ASP A 158 4.21 14.95 -1.66
C ASP A 158 3.48 15.44 -2.93
N GLU A 159 4.16 15.47 -4.07
CA GLU A 159 3.57 15.94 -5.33
C GLU A 159 2.59 14.91 -5.93
N LEU A 160 2.95 13.62 -5.86
CA LEU A 160 2.15 12.55 -6.43
C LEU A 160 0.99 12.12 -5.52
N SER A 161 1.08 12.37 -4.21
CA SER A 161 0.04 12.03 -3.22
C SER A 161 -1.10 13.05 -3.21
N GLN A 162 -1.58 13.48 -4.38
CA GLN A 162 -2.76 14.36 -4.44
C GLN A 162 -3.97 13.69 -3.81
N PRO A 163 -4.80 14.42 -3.05
CA PRO A 163 -5.96 13.86 -2.38
C PRO A 163 -7.01 13.38 -3.38
N LEU A 164 -7.80 12.38 -2.96
CA LEU A 164 -9.03 12.03 -3.67
C LEU A 164 -10.09 13.14 -3.46
N PRO A 165 -11.09 13.24 -4.37
CA PRO A 165 -12.12 14.28 -4.25
C PRO A 165 -12.84 14.31 -2.89
N ASN A 166 -12.99 13.13 -2.26
CA ASN A 166 -13.67 12.97 -0.96
C ASN A 166 -12.67 12.88 0.22
N GLU A 167 -11.36 13.04 -0.01
CA GLU A 167 -10.35 13.01 1.05
C GLU A 167 -10.32 14.37 1.77
N SER A 168 -10.52 14.35 3.11
CA SER A 168 -10.38 15.56 3.92
C SER A 168 -8.94 16.07 3.89
N LEU A 169 -8.79 17.38 3.74
CA LEU A 169 -7.50 18.06 3.89
C LEU A 169 -7.21 18.45 5.34
N GLU A 170 -8.23 18.50 6.19
CA GLU A 170 -8.07 18.80 7.61
C GLU A 170 -7.33 17.66 8.31
N GLY A 171 -6.20 18.01 8.94
CA GLY A 171 -5.34 17.04 9.62
C GLY A 171 -4.66 16.02 8.68
N ARG A 172 -4.66 16.27 7.36
CA ARG A 172 -4.03 15.37 6.40
C ARG A 172 -2.51 15.43 6.51
N GLU A 173 -1.92 14.35 6.94
CA GLU A 173 -0.48 14.17 7.01
C GLU A 173 -0.02 13.06 6.06
N LEU A 174 1.13 13.27 5.43
CA LEU A 174 1.81 12.29 4.59
C LEU A 174 2.90 11.60 5.42
N LEU A 175 2.47 10.75 6.36
CA LEU A 175 3.38 10.00 7.23
C LEU A 175 3.94 8.79 6.50
N PRO A 176 5.22 8.43 6.71
CA PRO A 176 5.77 7.15 6.27
C PRO A 176 5.00 5.99 6.91
N LEU A 177 4.91 4.88 6.18
CA LEU A 177 4.23 3.67 6.64
C LEU A 177 5.21 2.49 6.59
N PHE A 178 5.42 1.83 7.72
CA PHE A 178 6.12 0.55 7.70
C PHE A 178 5.14 -0.58 7.51
N VAL A 179 5.41 -1.44 6.56
CA VAL A 179 4.52 -2.54 6.17
C VAL A 179 5.21 -3.86 6.40
N VAL A 180 4.51 -4.80 7.05
CA VAL A 180 4.97 -6.18 7.22
C VAL A 180 3.94 -7.14 6.67
N GLU A 181 4.37 -8.02 5.78
CA GLU A 181 3.60 -9.15 5.27
C GLU A 181 3.98 -10.42 6.04
N SER A 182 2.98 -11.18 6.50
CA SER A 182 3.15 -12.39 7.31
C SER A 182 2.27 -13.53 6.80
N SER A 183 2.61 -14.78 7.14
CA SER A 183 1.86 -15.97 6.73
C SER A 183 0.57 -16.17 7.51
N ASP A 184 0.51 -15.69 8.76
CA ASP A 184 -0.61 -15.91 9.68
C ASP A 184 -0.80 -14.74 10.66
N GLU A 185 -1.88 -14.79 11.43
CA GLU A 185 -2.27 -13.73 12.33
C GLU A 185 -1.31 -13.54 13.49
N GLN A 186 -0.80 -14.63 14.07
CA GLN A 186 0.10 -14.57 15.22
C GLN A 186 1.45 -13.95 14.81
N ALA A 187 1.98 -14.37 13.68
CA ALA A 187 3.20 -13.79 13.09
C ALA A 187 3.02 -12.30 12.80
N SER A 188 1.86 -11.90 12.24
CA SER A 188 1.55 -10.49 11.97
C SER A 188 1.47 -9.65 13.25
N ALA A 189 0.88 -10.17 14.32
CA ALA A 189 0.79 -9.48 15.60
C ALA A 189 2.18 -9.33 16.26
N LEU A 190 2.99 -10.38 16.24
CA LEU A 190 4.36 -10.36 16.77
C LEU A 190 5.23 -9.37 15.97
N ALA A 191 5.17 -9.43 14.64
CA ALA A 191 5.93 -8.55 13.78
C ALA A 191 5.58 -7.07 13.99
N LEU A 192 4.30 -6.76 14.18
CA LEU A 192 3.85 -5.40 14.51
C LEU A 192 4.47 -4.91 15.83
N GLY A 193 4.51 -5.75 16.86
CA GLY A 193 5.13 -5.38 18.15
C GLY A 193 6.62 -5.08 18.03
N ILE A 194 7.37 -5.92 17.31
CA ILE A 194 8.80 -5.70 17.05
C ILE A 194 9.01 -4.43 16.24
N ALA A 195 8.23 -4.23 15.17
CA ALA A 195 8.34 -3.04 14.33
C ALA A 195 8.03 -1.75 15.11
N ALA A 196 6.98 -1.74 15.93
CA ALA A 196 6.61 -0.58 16.74
C ALA A 196 7.73 -0.19 17.73
N GLN A 197 8.35 -1.19 18.37
CA GLN A 197 9.48 -0.97 19.28
C GLN A 197 10.71 -0.45 18.52
N GLY A 198 11.14 -1.13 17.46
CA GLY A 198 12.36 -0.79 16.70
C GLY A 198 12.26 0.56 15.98
N LEU A 199 11.05 0.95 15.52
CA LEU A 199 10.81 2.21 14.83
C LEU A 199 10.28 3.34 15.73
N HIS A 200 10.16 3.10 17.03
CA HIS A 200 9.64 4.06 18.01
C HIS A 200 8.26 4.63 17.63
N ALA A 201 7.39 3.78 17.13
CA ALA A 201 6.05 4.14 16.68
C ALA A 201 4.97 3.60 17.63
N ASP A 202 3.81 4.29 17.64
CA ASP A 202 2.67 3.85 18.44
C ASP A 202 1.92 2.72 17.71
N PRO A 203 1.88 1.49 18.26
CA PRO A 203 1.15 0.39 17.64
C PRO A 203 -0.38 0.59 17.63
N ALA A 204 -0.92 1.52 18.44
CA ALA A 204 -2.35 1.82 18.45
C ALA A 204 -2.83 2.45 17.13
N GLY A 205 -1.94 3.12 16.40
CA GLY A 205 -2.23 3.66 15.07
C GLY A 205 -2.17 2.63 13.94
N ALA A 206 -1.75 1.41 14.23
CA ALA A 206 -1.57 0.39 13.21
C ALA A 206 -2.88 -0.29 12.82
N THR A 207 -2.92 -0.75 11.57
CA THR A 207 -4.01 -1.59 11.05
C THR A 207 -3.46 -2.92 10.59
N ARG A 208 -4.14 -4.02 10.94
CA ARG A 208 -3.85 -5.35 10.40
C ARG A 208 -4.94 -5.78 9.44
N TYR A 209 -4.51 -6.26 8.29
CA TYR A 209 -5.36 -6.63 7.16
C TYR A 209 -5.16 -8.08 6.78
N ILE A 210 -6.18 -8.68 6.18
CA ILE A 210 -6.10 -9.97 5.47
C ILE A 210 -6.21 -9.72 3.97
N LEU A 211 -5.38 -10.43 3.20
CA LEU A 211 -5.43 -10.41 1.75
C LEU A 211 -6.73 -11.05 1.26
N LYS A 212 -7.48 -10.31 0.46
CA LYS A 212 -8.72 -10.81 -0.18
C LYS A 212 -8.47 -11.25 -1.61
N TRP A 213 -7.68 -10.47 -2.35
CA TRP A 213 -7.35 -10.78 -3.74
C TRP A 213 -6.09 -10.03 -4.19
N LYS A 214 -5.29 -10.68 -5.05
CA LYS A 214 -4.11 -10.09 -5.67
C LYS A 214 -3.98 -10.58 -7.10
N LEU A 215 -3.66 -9.67 -8.01
CA LEU A 215 -3.44 -9.92 -9.42
C LEU A 215 -2.11 -9.33 -9.84
N TYR A 216 -1.30 -10.10 -10.53
CA TYR A 216 -0.09 -9.61 -11.18
C TYR A 216 -0.38 -9.25 -12.63
N ALA A 217 0.22 -8.14 -13.14
CA ALA A 217 0.06 -7.72 -14.52
C ALA A 217 0.40 -8.81 -15.54
N LYS A 218 1.43 -9.64 -15.23
CA LYS A 218 1.85 -10.78 -16.06
C LYS A 218 0.84 -11.93 -16.16
N GLU A 219 -0.18 -11.96 -15.29
CA GLU A 219 -1.24 -12.98 -15.30
C GLU A 219 -2.42 -12.59 -16.20
N LEU A 220 -2.45 -11.32 -16.62
CA LEU A 220 -3.48 -10.83 -17.52
C LEU A 220 -3.25 -11.36 -18.93
N THR A 221 -4.22 -12.08 -19.46
CA THR A 221 -4.26 -12.45 -20.87
C THR A 221 -4.61 -11.23 -21.72
N SER A 222 -4.03 -11.17 -22.89
CA SER A 222 -4.29 -10.13 -23.91
C SER A 222 -5.74 -10.15 -24.36
#